data_b95a17b0580f80be1110d10a58e9dc8e
#
_entry.id   b95a17b0580f80be1110d10a58e9dc8e
#
_cell.length_a   1.000
_cell.length_b   1.000
_cell.length_c   1.000
_cell.angle_alpha   90.00
_cell.angle_beta   90.00
_cell.angle_gamma   90.00
#
_symmetry.space_group_name_H-M   'P 1'
#
loop_
_entity.id
_entity.type
_entity.pdbx_description
1 polymer ?
#
loop_
_entity_poly.entity_id
_entity_poly.type
_entity_poly.pdbx_seq_one_letter_code
_entity_poly.pdbx_strand_id
1 'polypeptide(L)'
;QVTNNKINEPQTIDTQLLKFDSDTLHARPMSWPDYTLASLPYKGIDYGEFEVLNNSKRILSQPGTVTIEFFFDDLKRGNYRFEVRTQVGDEEIYKARDFSVKSPHYPSLRTPRELAAPLVYLMRKDDHEELMAISDLKHQKLAVDRFWLSNIKNTTKALQVIELYYERVEEANKQFSNYKEGWKTDMGMMYILFGPPWYIENTLEQKIWRYSNDFYNPETNFTFKSYKFKNKFYPFDNFQLLRNQQYFSLEYRQIQKWLSGSILRDNI
;
A
#
# COMPACT_ATOMS: atom_id res chain seq x y z
N GLN A 1 -28.48 -4.41 7.86
CA GLN A 1 -29.78 -4.44 8.52
C GLN A 1 -29.80 -3.47 9.67
N VAL A 2 -30.81 -2.67 9.76
CA VAL A 2 -31.06 -1.74 10.86
C VAL A 2 -32.41 -2.10 11.48
N THR A 3 -32.44 -2.22 12.79
CA THR A 3 -33.66 -2.61 13.52
C THR A 3 -34.10 -1.44 14.41
N ASN A 4 -35.33 -0.98 14.26
CA ASN A 4 -35.97 -0.07 15.20
C ASN A 4 -36.79 -0.91 16.19
N ASN A 5 -36.35 -0.93 17.44
CA ASN A 5 -37.03 -1.69 18.50
C ASN A 5 -38.03 -0.84 19.30
N LYS A 6 -38.14 0.48 19.04
CA LYS A 6 -39.02 1.36 19.78
C LYS A 6 -40.37 1.53 19.08
N ILE A 7 -41.42 1.29 19.83
CA ILE A 7 -42.79 1.53 19.41
C ILE A 7 -43.04 3.03 19.62
N ASN A 8 -43.32 3.78 18.61
CA ASN A 8 -43.66 5.22 18.64
C ASN A 8 -42.51 6.25 18.62
N GLU A 9 -41.26 5.85 18.44
CA GLU A 9 -40.18 6.83 18.21
C GLU A 9 -39.56 6.61 16.81
N PRO A 10 -39.58 7.64 15.94
CA PRO A 10 -38.92 7.54 14.65
C PRO A 10 -37.38 7.47 14.83
N GLN A 11 -36.75 6.51 14.22
CA GLN A 11 -35.29 6.37 14.21
C GLN A 11 -34.71 7.00 12.96
N THR A 12 -33.79 7.91 13.11
CA THR A 12 -33.06 8.50 12.00
C THR A 12 -31.81 7.66 11.68
N ILE A 13 -31.61 7.39 10.41
CA ILE A 13 -30.44 6.71 9.88
C ILE A 13 -29.74 7.65 8.91
N ASP A 14 -28.55 8.09 9.26
CA ASP A 14 -27.68 8.86 8.40
C ASP A 14 -26.61 7.93 7.80
N THR A 15 -26.41 8.00 6.48
CA THR A 15 -25.41 7.24 5.78
C THR A 15 -24.54 8.14 4.95
N GLN A 16 -23.23 7.88 4.94
CA GLN A 16 -22.26 8.64 4.14
C GLN A 16 -21.27 7.69 3.47
N LEU A 17 -20.92 8.00 2.21
CA LEU A 17 -19.77 7.43 1.53
C LEU A 17 -18.67 8.46 1.46
N LEU A 18 -17.56 8.16 2.11
CA LEU A 18 -16.37 8.99 2.18
C LEU A 18 -15.26 8.39 1.31
N LYS A 19 -14.56 9.25 0.57
CA LYS A 19 -13.34 8.90 -0.15
C LYS A 19 -12.15 9.57 0.51
N PHE A 20 -11.10 8.81 0.77
CA PHE A 20 -9.85 9.30 1.33
C PHE A 20 -8.78 9.38 0.25
N ASP A 21 -8.06 10.48 0.24
CA ASP A 21 -6.87 10.62 -0.61
C ASP A 21 -5.66 10.00 0.11
N SER A 22 -5.38 8.75 -0.18
CA SER A 22 -4.29 7.98 0.41
C SER A 22 -3.19 7.60 -0.58
N ASP A 23 -3.29 8.04 -1.82
CA ASP A 23 -2.34 7.65 -2.89
C ASP A 23 -0.96 8.32 -2.74
N THR A 24 -0.84 9.33 -1.87
CA THR A 24 0.40 10.10 -1.69
C THR A 24 1.45 9.40 -0.83
N LEU A 25 1.11 8.28 -0.17
CA LEU A 25 2.02 7.60 0.74
C LEU A 25 2.63 6.38 0.07
N HIS A 26 3.80 6.59 -0.51
CA HIS A 26 4.65 5.51 -0.98
C HIS A 26 5.70 5.18 0.09
N ALA A 27 5.99 3.87 0.29
CA ALA A 27 7.31 3.52 0.71
C ALA A 27 8.26 4.04 -0.38
N ARG A 28 9.34 4.70 0.00
CA ARG A 28 10.37 5.13 -0.94
C ARG A 28 11.70 4.60 -0.46
N PRO A 29 12.58 4.19 -1.38
CA PRO A 29 13.99 4.16 -1.06
C PRO A 29 14.37 5.57 -0.58
N MET A 30 14.89 5.67 0.63
CA MET A 30 15.33 6.97 1.12
C MET A 30 16.70 7.21 0.54
N SER A 31 16.84 8.26 -0.27
CA SER A 31 18.16 8.71 -0.71
C SER A 31 18.97 9.17 0.49
N TRP A 32 20.22 8.84 0.54
CA TRP A 32 21.20 9.50 1.35
C TRP A 32 21.15 11.01 1.05
N PRO A 33 20.83 11.88 1.93
CA PRO A 33 20.98 12.05 3.38
C PRO A 33 19.66 12.18 4.18
N ASP A 34 18.58 11.58 3.79
CA ASP A 34 17.26 11.78 4.41
C ASP A 34 17.05 10.99 5.71
N TYR A 35 18.09 10.76 6.50
CA TYR A 35 17.97 10.08 7.80
C TYR A 35 16.97 10.71 8.75
N THR A 36 16.82 12.03 8.68
CA THR A 36 15.90 12.75 9.54
C THR A 36 14.47 12.30 9.35
N LEU A 37 14.10 11.89 8.13
CA LEU A 37 12.77 11.35 7.83
C LEU A 37 12.61 9.91 8.30
N ALA A 38 13.71 9.12 8.35
CA ALA A 38 13.66 7.75 8.84
C ALA A 38 13.46 7.66 10.36
N SER A 39 13.94 8.67 11.09
CA SER A 39 13.82 8.74 12.56
C SER A 39 12.57 9.50 13.01
N LEU A 40 11.92 10.24 12.12
CA LEU A 40 10.66 10.88 12.48
C LEU A 40 9.60 9.80 12.69
N PRO A 41 8.97 9.80 13.89
CA PRO A 41 7.73 9.07 14.02
C PRO A 41 6.85 9.56 12.89
N TYR A 42 6.32 8.65 12.11
CA TYR A 42 5.41 8.91 11.02
C TYR A 42 4.44 10.01 11.46
N LYS A 43 4.65 11.21 10.95
CA LYS A 43 3.66 12.27 11.08
C LYS A 43 2.47 11.71 10.34
N GLY A 44 1.52 11.21 11.11
CA GLY A 44 0.39 10.49 10.60
C GLY A 44 -0.13 11.21 9.38
N ILE A 45 -0.51 10.44 8.39
CA ILE A 45 -1.34 10.95 7.33
C ILE A 45 -2.40 11.78 8.04
N ASP A 46 -2.48 13.05 7.74
CA ASP A 46 -3.62 13.84 8.17
C ASP A 46 -4.82 13.32 7.39
N TYR A 47 -5.50 12.36 7.99
CA TYR A 47 -6.73 11.78 7.43
C TYR A 47 -7.92 12.75 7.54
N GLY A 48 -7.67 14.01 7.86
CA GLY A 48 -8.67 15.04 7.93
C GLY A 48 -9.29 15.40 6.60
N GLU A 49 -8.62 15.09 5.48
CA GLU A 49 -9.14 15.36 4.15
C GLU A 49 -9.86 14.13 3.60
N PHE A 50 -11.16 14.22 3.53
CA PHE A 50 -12.02 13.26 2.85
C PHE A 50 -13.06 13.98 2.01
N GLU A 51 -13.42 13.38 0.90
CA GLU A 51 -14.51 13.83 0.03
C GLU A 51 -15.78 13.05 0.38
N VAL A 52 -16.88 13.74 0.65
CA VAL A 52 -18.19 13.11 0.82
C VAL A 52 -18.80 12.91 -0.56
N LEU A 53 -18.83 11.67 -1.04
CA LEU A 53 -19.36 11.33 -2.36
C LEU A 53 -20.87 11.13 -2.36
N ASN A 54 -21.41 10.62 -1.26
CA ASN A 54 -22.84 10.35 -1.13
C ASN A 54 -23.25 10.54 0.33
N ASN A 55 -24.43 11.12 0.51
CA ASN A 55 -25.05 11.31 1.80
C ASN A 55 -26.55 11.02 1.67
N SER A 56 -27.09 10.23 2.58
CA SER A 56 -28.52 9.90 2.60
C SER A 56 -29.02 9.87 4.05
N LYS A 57 -30.17 10.47 4.25
CA LYS A 57 -30.88 10.45 5.54
C LYS A 57 -32.22 9.76 5.36
N ARG A 58 -32.49 8.77 6.20
CA ARG A 58 -33.73 8.01 6.19
C ARG A 58 -34.35 7.99 7.58
N ILE A 59 -35.67 8.02 7.64
CA ILE A 59 -36.43 7.97 8.89
C ILE A 59 -37.25 6.67 8.90
N LEU A 60 -36.98 5.80 9.87
CA LEU A 60 -37.81 4.64 10.15
C LEU A 60 -38.91 5.03 11.10
N SER A 61 -40.11 5.23 10.58
CA SER A 61 -41.28 5.69 11.36
C SER A 61 -42.01 4.55 12.08
N GLN A 62 -41.73 3.30 11.70
CA GLN A 62 -42.40 2.13 12.30
C GLN A 62 -41.37 1.18 12.91
N PRO A 63 -41.70 0.43 13.97
CA PRO A 63 -40.83 -0.62 14.49
C PRO A 63 -40.65 -1.74 13.46
N GLY A 64 -39.45 -2.32 13.46
CA GLY A 64 -39.13 -3.42 12.58
C GLY A 64 -37.69 -3.40 12.09
N THR A 65 -37.34 -4.39 11.31
CA THR A 65 -36.01 -4.51 10.68
C THR A 65 -36.11 -4.14 9.22
N VAL A 66 -35.25 -3.24 8.78
CA VAL A 66 -35.14 -2.83 7.38
C VAL A 66 -33.78 -3.19 6.87
N THR A 67 -33.72 -3.80 5.68
CA THR A 67 -32.51 -4.00 4.91
C THR A 67 -32.38 -2.87 3.89
N ILE A 68 -31.29 -2.14 3.95
CA ILE A 68 -31.00 -1.05 3.03
C ILE A 68 -29.81 -1.50 2.17
N GLU A 69 -30.01 -1.52 0.86
CA GLU A 69 -28.95 -1.81 -0.11
C GLU A 69 -28.44 -0.50 -0.71
N PHE A 70 -27.14 -0.39 -0.85
CA PHE A 70 -26.47 0.74 -1.45
C PHE A 70 -25.66 0.24 -2.63
N PHE A 71 -25.87 0.87 -3.78
CA PHE A 71 -25.12 0.62 -5.00
C PHE A 71 -24.23 1.82 -5.27
N PHE A 72 -22.96 1.56 -5.52
CA PHE A 72 -21.99 2.58 -5.85
C PHE A 72 -21.39 2.25 -7.22
N ASP A 73 -21.94 2.89 -8.23
CA ASP A 73 -21.47 2.74 -9.60
C ASP A 73 -20.27 3.66 -9.84
N ASP A 74 -19.35 3.24 -10.69
CA ASP A 74 -18.21 4.03 -11.21
C ASP A 74 -17.26 4.61 -10.13
N LEU A 75 -17.06 3.92 -9.03
CA LEU A 75 -16.07 4.33 -8.05
C LEU A 75 -14.66 4.30 -8.66
N LYS A 76 -14.01 5.45 -8.65
CA LYS A 76 -12.61 5.57 -9.06
C LYS A 76 -11.69 4.81 -8.10
N ARG A 77 -10.50 4.44 -8.57
CA ARG A 77 -9.48 3.87 -7.70
C ARG A 77 -9.25 4.76 -6.47
N GLY A 78 -9.21 4.14 -5.29
CA GLY A 78 -9.05 4.85 -4.03
C GLY A 78 -9.51 4.05 -2.83
N ASN A 79 -9.48 4.69 -1.67
CA ASN A 79 -9.96 4.13 -0.42
C ASN A 79 -11.25 4.81 0.00
N TYR A 80 -12.17 4.02 0.45
CA TYR A 80 -13.53 4.46 0.76
C TYR A 80 -13.94 3.97 2.13
N ARG A 81 -14.80 4.73 2.79
CA ARG A 81 -15.51 4.34 3.99
C ARG A 81 -16.99 4.57 3.80
N PHE A 82 -17.78 3.55 4.04
CA PHE A 82 -19.22 3.67 4.16
C PHE A 82 -19.57 3.70 5.64
N GLU A 83 -20.22 4.77 6.07
CA GLU A 83 -20.63 5.02 7.44
C GLU A 83 -22.14 4.99 7.59
N VAL A 84 -22.58 4.41 8.68
CA VAL A 84 -23.98 4.44 9.13
C VAL A 84 -24.02 4.97 10.54
N ARG A 85 -24.77 6.02 10.74
CA ARG A 85 -25.05 6.62 12.06
C ARG A 85 -26.53 6.58 12.34
N THR A 86 -26.87 6.23 13.55
CA THR A 86 -28.25 6.27 14.01
C THR A 86 -28.26 6.65 15.48
N GLN A 87 -29.28 7.37 15.89
CA GLN A 87 -29.49 7.75 17.29
C GLN A 87 -30.60 6.90 17.88
N VAL A 88 -30.31 6.26 18.99
CA VAL A 88 -31.29 5.47 19.76
C VAL A 88 -31.32 6.04 21.19
N GLY A 89 -32.30 6.90 21.48
CA GLY A 89 -32.32 7.68 22.72
C GLY A 89 -31.13 8.63 22.77
N ASP A 90 -30.36 8.59 23.85
CA ASP A 90 -29.15 9.41 24.05
C ASP A 90 -27.87 8.75 23.48
N GLU A 91 -27.98 7.53 22.96
CA GLU A 91 -26.82 6.81 22.41
C GLU A 91 -26.75 6.95 20.89
N GLU A 92 -25.57 7.37 20.39
CA GLU A 92 -25.24 7.33 18.97
C GLU A 92 -24.65 5.96 18.63
N ILE A 93 -25.29 5.23 17.72
CA ILE A 93 -24.76 3.99 17.16
C ILE A 93 -24.06 4.33 15.86
N TYR A 94 -22.75 4.08 15.84
CA TYR A 94 -21.89 4.27 14.68
C TYR A 94 -21.36 2.94 14.17
N LYS A 95 -21.53 2.69 12.89
CA LYS A 95 -20.91 1.54 12.18
C LYS A 95 -20.28 2.02 10.89
N ALA A 96 -19.12 1.50 10.58
CA ALA A 96 -18.43 1.80 9.33
C ALA A 96 -17.84 0.55 8.69
N ARG A 97 -17.67 0.60 7.37
CA ARG A 97 -16.94 -0.39 6.58
C ARG A 97 -15.98 0.32 5.65
N ASP A 98 -14.72 -0.07 5.73
CA ASP A 98 -13.66 0.39 4.84
C ASP A 98 -13.47 -0.60 3.71
N PHE A 99 -13.27 -0.08 2.50
CA PHE A 99 -12.95 -0.87 1.33
C PHE A 99 -12.08 -0.08 0.36
N SER A 100 -11.40 -0.78 -0.53
CA SER A 100 -10.53 -0.15 -1.54
C SER A 100 -10.92 -0.61 -2.93
N VAL A 101 -10.96 0.34 -3.86
CA VAL A 101 -11.05 0.07 -5.29
C VAL A 101 -9.64 0.12 -5.85
N LYS A 102 -9.15 -1.01 -6.33
CA LYS A 102 -7.82 -1.18 -6.91
C LYS A 102 -7.86 -1.07 -8.43
N SER A 103 -6.69 -1.16 -9.08
CA SER A 103 -6.59 -1.27 -10.54
C SER A 103 -7.39 -2.48 -11.06
N PRO A 104 -8.00 -2.40 -12.26
CA PRO A 104 -8.71 -3.52 -12.86
C PRO A 104 -7.84 -4.79 -13.05
N HIS A 105 -6.53 -4.62 -13.14
CA HIS A 105 -5.58 -5.72 -13.32
C HIS A 105 -5.00 -6.26 -12.01
N TYR A 106 -5.33 -5.60 -10.88
CA TYR A 106 -4.81 -5.99 -9.58
C TYR A 106 -5.09 -7.46 -9.26
N PRO A 107 -4.12 -8.23 -8.71
CA PRO A 107 -2.81 -7.80 -8.20
C PRO A 107 -1.71 -7.62 -9.25
N SER A 108 -1.95 -8.01 -10.50
CA SER A 108 -0.99 -7.92 -11.61
C SER A 108 -0.87 -6.50 -12.13
N LEU A 109 0.19 -6.27 -12.93
CA LEU A 109 0.46 -4.98 -13.58
C LEU A 109 0.49 -5.22 -15.09
N ARG A 110 -0.37 -4.53 -15.85
CA ARG A 110 -0.52 -4.76 -17.29
C ARG A 110 -0.35 -3.52 -18.14
N THR A 111 -0.54 -2.34 -17.58
CA THR A 111 -0.37 -1.10 -18.34
C THR A 111 1.05 -0.55 -18.18
N PRO A 112 1.58 0.21 -19.17
CA PRO A 112 2.88 0.85 -19.06
C PRO A 112 3.04 1.69 -17.79
N ARG A 113 1.99 2.38 -17.38
CA ARG A 113 1.99 3.19 -16.16
C ARG A 113 2.07 2.33 -14.90
N GLU A 114 1.37 1.22 -14.86
CA GLU A 114 1.47 0.25 -13.75
C GLU A 114 2.87 -0.37 -13.68
N LEU A 115 3.49 -0.66 -14.82
CA LEU A 115 4.85 -1.20 -14.86
C LEU A 115 5.91 -0.15 -14.48
N ALA A 116 5.71 1.12 -14.84
CA ALA A 116 6.63 2.21 -14.51
C ALA A 116 6.63 2.53 -12.99
N ALA A 117 5.46 2.49 -12.35
CA ALA A 117 5.31 2.95 -10.97
C ALA A 117 6.23 2.26 -9.96
N PRO A 118 6.36 0.90 -9.91
CA PRO A 118 7.22 0.22 -8.95
C PRO A 118 8.72 0.44 -9.18
N LEU A 119 9.14 0.93 -10.36
CA LEU A 119 10.55 1.24 -10.65
C LEU A 119 11.10 2.35 -9.76
N VAL A 120 10.24 3.03 -8.99
CA VAL A 120 10.63 3.98 -7.94
C VAL A 120 11.69 3.42 -6.99
N TYR A 121 11.75 2.10 -6.79
CA TYR A 121 12.73 1.46 -5.93
C TYR A 121 14.11 1.27 -6.57
N LEU A 122 14.19 1.32 -7.89
CA LEU A 122 15.42 1.09 -8.65
C LEU A 122 15.95 2.34 -9.34
N MET A 123 15.13 3.38 -9.51
CA MET A 123 15.47 4.61 -10.22
C MET A 123 15.80 5.74 -9.23
N ARG A 124 16.57 6.71 -9.70
CA ARG A 124 16.68 8.00 -9.00
C ARG A 124 15.33 8.71 -9.03
N LYS A 125 15.10 9.54 -8.04
CA LYS A 125 13.82 10.27 -7.90
C LYS A 125 13.48 11.04 -9.17
N ASP A 126 14.41 11.85 -9.67
CA ASP A 126 14.16 12.72 -10.82
C ASP A 126 13.88 11.90 -12.10
N ASP A 127 14.67 10.85 -12.34
CA ASP A 127 14.48 9.94 -13.49
C ASP A 127 13.12 9.23 -13.43
N HIS A 128 12.67 8.84 -12.23
CA HIS A 128 11.36 8.23 -12.04
C HIS A 128 10.22 9.23 -12.22
N GLU A 129 10.37 10.46 -11.74
CA GLU A 129 9.39 11.53 -11.93
C GLU A 129 9.26 11.87 -13.43
N GLU A 130 10.35 11.94 -14.17
CA GLU A 130 10.33 12.09 -15.64
C GLU A 130 9.62 10.93 -16.32
N LEU A 131 9.91 9.69 -15.94
CA LEU A 131 9.23 8.51 -16.48
C LEU A 131 7.72 8.56 -16.23
N MET A 132 7.30 8.97 -15.04
CA MET A 132 5.89 9.06 -14.66
C MET A 132 5.16 10.25 -15.29
N ALA A 133 5.90 11.29 -15.73
CA ALA A 133 5.35 12.44 -16.43
C ALA A 133 4.98 12.14 -17.90
N ILE A 134 5.49 11.05 -18.49
CA ILE A 134 5.16 10.65 -19.85
C ILE A 134 3.69 10.25 -19.92
N SER A 135 2.89 11.02 -20.66
CA SER A 135 1.44 10.79 -20.82
C SER A 135 1.13 9.75 -21.89
N ASP A 136 1.92 9.66 -22.94
CA ASP A 136 1.73 8.68 -24.00
C ASP A 136 2.22 7.29 -23.57
N LEU A 137 1.29 6.33 -23.57
CA LEU A 137 1.55 4.97 -23.09
C LEU A 137 2.60 4.22 -23.91
N LYS A 138 2.71 4.49 -25.23
CA LYS A 138 3.73 3.85 -26.07
C LYS A 138 5.11 4.38 -25.73
N HIS A 139 5.26 5.69 -25.58
CA HIS A 139 6.53 6.29 -25.17
C HIS A 139 6.91 5.89 -23.76
N GLN A 140 5.95 5.81 -22.85
CA GLN A 140 6.20 5.33 -21.48
C GLN A 140 6.69 3.87 -21.48
N LYS A 141 6.06 2.97 -22.28
CA LYS A 141 6.53 1.59 -22.42
C LYS A 141 7.97 1.51 -22.97
N LEU A 142 8.27 2.30 -24.00
CA LEU A 142 9.63 2.37 -24.56
C LEU A 142 10.64 2.89 -23.51
N ALA A 143 10.25 3.83 -22.67
CA ALA A 143 11.12 4.32 -21.61
C ALA A 143 11.38 3.25 -20.53
N VAL A 144 10.36 2.47 -20.13
CA VAL A 144 10.52 1.31 -19.25
C VAL A 144 11.46 0.27 -19.85
N ASP A 145 11.28 -0.08 -21.12
CA ASP A 145 12.14 -1.04 -21.82
C ASP A 145 13.59 -0.53 -21.90
N ARG A 146 13.77 0.74 -22.20
CA ARG A 146 15.09 1.37 -22.25
C ARG A 146 15.77 1.34 -20.88
N PHE A 147 15.05 1.61 -19.80
CA PHE A 147 15.59 1.52 -18.45
C PHE A 147 16.19 0.14 -18.18
N TRP A 148 15.46 -0.93 -18.46
CA TRP A 148 15.94 -2.30 -18.22
C TRP A 148 17.11 -2.65 -19.12
N LEU A 149 17.03 -2.39 -20.43
CA LEU A 149 18.04 -2.76 -21.39
C LEU A 149 19.32 -1.93 -21.31
N SER A 150 19.26 -0.69 -20.85
CA SER A 150 20.45 0.13 -20.61
C SER A 150 21.25 -0.34 -19.41
N ASN A 151 20.59 -0.87 -18.40
CA ASN A 151 21.24 -1.42 -17.20
C ASN A 151 21.71 -2.85 -17.41
N ILE A 152 20.90 -3.69 -18.10
CA ILE A 152 21.22 -5.11 -18.33
C ILE A 152 21.41 -5.33 -19.82
N LYS A 153 22.68 -5.33 -20.25
CA LYS A 153 23.07 -5.39 -21.68
C LYS A 153 22.69 -6.70 -22.40
N ASN A 154 22.43 -7.76 -21.64
CA ASN A 154 22.04 -9.06 -22.18
C ASN A 154 20.51 -9.20 -22.14
N THR A 155 19.88 -9.32 -23.32
CA THR A 155 18.43 -9.36 -23.48
C THR A 155 17.79 -10.54 -22.75
N THR A 156 18.37 -11.74 -22.84
CA THR A 156 17.83 -12.93 -22.16
C THR A 156 17.87 -12.75 -20.65
N LYS A 157 18.98 -12.23 -20.13
CA LYS A 157 19.12 -11.93 -18.72
C LYS A 157 18.15 -10.81 -18.27
N ALA A 158 17.98 -9.79 -19.11
CA ALA A 158 17.04 -8.72 -18.83
C ALA A 158 15.60 -9.24 -18.70
N LEU A 159 15.18 -10.14 -19.61
CA LEU A 159 13.84 -10.76 -19.52
C LEU A 159 13.63 -11.50 -18.19
N GLN A 160 14.59 -12.32 -17.76
CA GLN A 160 14.52 -13.06 -16.50
C GLN A 160 14.45 -12.11 -15.28
N VAL A 161 15.24 -11.03 -15.31
CA VAL A 161 15.20 -10.03 -14.22
C VAL A 161 13.88 -9.28 -14.18
N ILE A 162 13.34 -8.90 -15.33
CA ILE A 162 12.05 -8.23 -15.47
C ILE A 162 10.93 -9.14 -14.92
N GLU A 163 10.93 -10.41 -15.35
CA GLU A 163 9.96 -11.40 -14.89
C GLU A 163 10.00 -11.53 -13.36
N LEU A 164 11.18 -11.77 -12.79
CA LEU A 164 11.37 -11.88 -11.34
C LEU A 164 10.92 -10.59 -10.60
N TYR A 165 11.24 -9.41 -11.17
CA TYR A 165 10.87 -8.15 -10.53
C TYR A 165 9.36 -7.99 -10.42
N TYR A 166 8.66 -8.18 -11.53
CA TYR A 166 7.20 -8.00 -11.55
C TYR A 166 6.44 -9.14 -10.88
N GLU A 167 6.98 -10.36 -10.88
CA GLU A 167 6.47 -11.45 -10.04
C GLU A 167 6.50 -11.05 -8.56
N ARG A 168 7.63 -10.50 -8.09
CA ARG A 168 7.74 -10.02 -6.70
C ARG A 168 6.81 -8.83 -6.41
N VAL A 169 6.59 -7.93 -7.37
CA VAL A 169 5.62 -6.84 -7.23
C VAL A 169 4.20 -7.39 -7.10
N GLU A 170 3.84 -8.37 -7.91
CA GLU A 170 2.53 -9.03 -7.85
C GLU A 170 2.34 -9.78 -6.52
N GLU A 171 3.34 -10.52 -6.06
CA GLU A 171 3.30 -11.19 -4.77
C GLU A 171 3.22 -10.19 -3.60
N ALA A 172 3.96 -9.09 -3.69
CA ALA A 172 3.84 -8.01 -2.70
C ALA A 172 2.42 -7.44 -2.64
N ASN A 173 1.76 -7.29 -3.79
CA ASN A 173 0.36 -6.89 -3.86
C ASN A 173 -0.57 -7.88 -3.18
N LYS A 174 -0.37 -9.17 -3.38
CA LYS A 174 -1.21 -10.22 -2.77
C LYS A 174 -1.04 -10.28 -1.25
N GLN A 175 0.20 -10.14 -0.77
CA GLN A 175 0.54 -10.43 0.63
C GLN A 175 0.48 -9.21 1.56
N PHE A 176 0.80 -8.02 1.06
CA PHE A 176 1.05 -6.84 1.91
C PHE A 176 0.12 -5.66 1.64
N SER A 177 -0.92 -5.85 0.84
CA SER A 177 -1.90 -4.78 0.61
C SER A 177 -2.72 -4.48 1.85
N ASN A 178 -2.87 -3.20 2.10
CA ASN A 178 -3.79 -2.66 3.07
C ASN A 178 -4.62 -1.54 2.39
N TYR A 179 -4.70 -0.34 2.95
CA TYR A 179 -5.25 0.82 2.24
C TYR A 179 -4.41 1.24 1.03
N LYS A 180 -3.12 0.80 0.97
CA LYS A 180 -2.25 0.90 -0.20
C LYS A 180 -2.17 -0.42 -0.95
N GLU A 181 -1.72 -0.36 -2.19
CA GLU A 181 -1.23 -1.54 -2.90
C GLU A 181 0.00 -2.10 -2.19
N GLY A 182 0.14 -3.41 -2.15
CA GLY A 182 1.17 -4.06 -1.36
C GLY A 182 2.58 -3.60 -1.71
N TRP A 183 2.86 -3.40 -2.99
CA TRP A 183 4.16 -2.89 -3.44
C TRP A 183 4.50 -1.49 -2.88
N LYS A 184 3.51 -0.70 -2.48
CA LYS A 184 3.67 0.64 -1.88
C LYS A 184 3.90 0.60 -0.36
N THR A 185 3.85 -0.56 0.26
CA THR A 185 4.13 -0.73 1.70
C THR A 185 5.61 -0.98 1.95
N ASP A 186 6.10 -0.70 3.15
CA ASP A 186 7.49 -1.01 3.48
C ASP A 186 7.79 -2.51 3.42
N MET A 187 6.83 -3.36 3.83
CA MET A 187 6.98 -4.81 3.70
C MET A 187 7.04 -5.24 2.23
N GLY A 188 6.17 -4.67 1.38
CA GLY A 188 6.20 -4.95 -0.05
C GLY A 188 7.49 -4.49 -0.72
N MET A 189 7.97 -3.30 -0.40
CA MET A 189 9.28 -2.81 -0.87
C MET A 189 10.40 -3.79 -0.52
N MET A 190 10.46 -4.23 0.74
CA MET A 190 11.49 -5.18 1.19
C MET A 190 11.36 -6.53 0.48
N TYR A 191 10.15 -7.01 0.28
CA TYR A 191 9.91 -8.25 -0.46
C TYR A 191 10.36 -8.14 -1.94
N ILE A 192 10.08 -7.01 -2.58
CA ILE A 192 10.51 -6.77 -3.97
C ILE A 192 12.04 -6.75 -4.05
N LEU A 193 12.70 -5.98 -3.20
CA LEU A 193 14.14 -5.79 -3.26
C LEU A 193 14.92 -7.05 -2.84
N PHE A 194 14.54 -7.65 -1.71
CA PHE A 194 15.30 -8.74 -1.06
C PHE A 194 14.71 -10.14 -1.28
N GLY A 195 13.44 -10.23 -1.75
CA GLY A 195 12.71 -11.49 -1.86
C GLY A 195 12.05 -11.92 -0.55
N PRO A 196 11.59 -13.18 -0.47
CA PRO A 196 11.03 -13.73 0.75
C PRO A 196 12.10 -13.84 1.84
N PRO A 197 11.77 -13.47 3.09
CA PRO A 197 12.69 -13.69 4.20
C PRO A 197 12.80 -15.17 4.53
N TRP A 198 13.96 -15.56 5.04
CA TRP A 198 14.20 -16.92 5.49
C TRP A 198 13.33 -17.30 6.68
N TYR A 199 13.17 -16.37 7.62
CA TYR A 199 12.36 -16.57 8.83
C TYR A 199 11.68 -15.27 9.24
N ILE A 200 10.46 -15.38 9.77
CA ILE A 200 9.67 -14.24 10.24
C ILE A 200 9.27 -14.45 11.68
N GLU A 201 9.66 -13.52 12.55
CA GLU A 201 9.14 -13.41 13.90
C GLU A 201 8.01 -12.39 13.93
N ASN A 202 6.83 -12.80 14.41
CA ASN A 202 5.66 -11.95 14.52
C ASN A 202 5.28 -11.73 15.97
N THR A 203 5.15 -10.47 16.35
CA THR A 203 4.49 -10.04 17.57
C THR A 203 3.34 -9.10 17.24
N LEU A 204 2.55 -8.69 18.24
CA LEU A 204 1.44 -7.73 18.01
C LEU A 204 1.92 -6.36 17.55
N GLU A 205 3.13 -5.96 17.92
CA GLU A 205 3.65 -4.60 17.68
C GLU A 205 4.76 -4.54 16.66
N GLN A 206 5.40 -5.67 16.36
CA GLN A 206 6.53 -5.71 15.43
C GLN A 206 6.62 -7.03 14.69
N LYS A 207 7.24 -6.97 13.51
CA LYS A 207 7.65 -8.11 12.71
C LYS A 207 9.14 -8.00 12.43
N ILE A 208 9.87 -9.10 12.58
CA ILE A 208 11.29 -9.16 12.26
C ILE A 208 11.47 -10.15 11.12
N TRP A 209 11.99 -9.66 10.01
CA TRP A 209 12.33 -10.46 8.85
C TRP A 209 13.82 -10.76 8.83
N ARG A 210 14.17 -12.04 8.80
CA ARG A 210 15.54 -12.51 8.78
C ARG A 210 15.91 -13.07 7.41
N TYR A 211 16.97 -12.54 6.84
CA TYR A 211 17.51 -12.95 5.55
C TYR A 211 18.88 -13.66 5.69
N SER A 212 19.44 -13.71 6.88
CA SER A 212 20.67 -14.43 7.18
C SER A 212 20.38 -15.62 8.08
N ASN A 213 21.02 -16.78 7.74
CA ASN A 213 21.05 -17.95 8.59
C ASN A 213 22.10 -17.82 9.70
N ASP A 214 22.97 -16.83 9.59
CA ASP A 214 24.03 -16.61 10.55
C ASP A 214 23.55 -15.68 11.65
N PHE A 215 23.46 -16.23 12.86
CA PHE A 215 23.10 -15.47 14.06
C PHE A 215 24.10 -14.33 14.35
N TYR A 216 25.33 -14.48 13.86
CA TYR A 216 26.39 -13.48 14.04
C TYR A 216 26.38 -12.37 12.96
N ASN A 217 25.51 -12.47 11.95
CA ASN A 217 25.36 -11.44 10.93
C ASN A 217 23.97 -10.79 10.98
N PRO A 218 23.69 -9.96 12.02
CA PRO A 218 22.39 -9.34 12.21
C PRO A 218 22.10 -8.23 11.19
N GLU A 219 23.04 -7.86 10.33
CA GLU A 219 22.93 -6.73 9.40
C GLU A 219 21.79 -6.92 8.39
N THR A 220 21.43 -8.16 8.09
CA THR A 220 20.35 -8.50 7.16
C THR A 220 19.02 -8.82 7.85
N ASN A 221 18.84 -8.39 9.10
CA ASN A 221 17.58 -8.48 9.81
C ASN A 221 16.85 -7.14 9.79
N PHE A 222 15.59 -7.18 9.36
CA PHE A 222 14.77 -5.99 9.21
C PHE A 222 13.60 -6.02 10.17
N THR A 223 13.44 -4.96 10.95
CA THR A 223 12.35 -4.82 11.91
C THR A 223 11.32 -3.85 11.38
N PHE A 224 10.07 -4.28 11.38
CA PHE A 224 8.91 -3.47 11.06
C PHE A 224 8.10 -3.26 12.34
N LYS A 225 7.74 -2.01 12.63
CA LYS A 225 6.86 -1.66 13.74
C LYS A 225 5.47 -1.30 13.25
N SER A 226 4.46 -1.82 13.95
CA SER A 226 3.10 -1.36 13.79
C SER A 226 2.93 -0.05 14.55
N TYR A 227 2.56 0.99 13.83
CA TYR A 227 2.17 2.24 14.45
C TYR A 227 0.66 2.24 14.61
N LYS A 228 0.20 2.25 15.85
CA LYS A 228 -1.22 2.47 16.16
C LYS A 228 -1.55 3.90 15.76
N PHE A 229 -2.27 4.05 14.67
CA PHE A 229 -2.83 5.34 14.33
C PHE A 229 -3.77 5.76 15.46
N LYS A 230 -3.60 6.93 16.01
CA LYS A 230 -4.52 7.50 17.01
C LYS A 230 -5.91 7.75 16.44
N ASN A 231 -6.05 7.62 15.14
CA ASN A 231 -7.29 7.86 14.44
C ASN A 231 -8.07 6.55 14.32
N LYS A 232 -9.22 6.47 15.02
CA LYS A 232 -10.19 5.37 14.97
C LYS A 232 -10.72 5.04 13.56
N PHE A 233 -10.36 5.85 12.57
CA PHE A 233 -10.80 5.72 11.18
C PHE A 233 -9.99 4.76 10.32
N TYR A 234 -8.88 4.16 10.82
CA TYR A 234 -8.08 3.23 10.03
C TYR A 234 -7.90 1.91 10.76
N PRO A 235 -8.65 0.88 10.35
CA PRO A 235 -8.54 -0.45 10.93
C PRO A 235 -7.39 -1.28 10.37
N PHE A 236 -6.62 -0.74 9.44
CA PHE A 236 -5.58 -1.50 8.75
C PHE A 236 -4.25 -1.44 9.50
N ASP A 237 -3.66 -2.60 9.70
CA ASP A 237 -2.28 -2.70 10.17
C ASP A 237 -1.32 -2.10 9.14
N ASN A 238 -0.49 -1.19 9.59
CA ASN A 238 0.57 -0.61 8.78
C ASN A 238 1.91 -0.79 9.50
N PHE A 239 2.71 -1.69 8.99
CA PHE A 239 4.04 -1.98 9.51
C PHE A 239 5.08 -1.15 8.74
N GLN A 240 5.83 -0.33 9.47
CA GLN A 240 6.88 0.52 8.91
C GLN A 240 8.25 -0.03 9.25
N LEU A 241 9.13 -0.04 8.26
CA LEU A 241 10.52 -0.47 8.41
C LEU A 241 11.29 0.51 9.30
N LEU A 242 11.98 -0.02 10.30
CA LEU A 242 12.96 0.74 11.06
C LEU A 242 14.24 0.86 10.23
N ARG A 243 14.42 2.04 9.62
CA ARG A 243 15.60 2.35 8.83
C ARG A 243 16.72 2.83 9.73
N ASN A 244 17.91 2.34 9.48
CA ASN A 244 19.15 2.77 10.13
C ASN A 244 20.25 2.95 9.06
N GLN A 245 21.43 3.39 9.45
CA GLN A 245 22.53 3.62 8.53
C GLN A 245 22.96 2.36 7.76
N GLN A 246 22.93 1.20 8.41
CA GLN A 246 23.30 -0.07 7.78
C GLN A 246 22.28 -0.45 6.68
N TYR A 247 20.98 -0.18 6.92
CA TYR A 247 19.93 -0.41 5.94
C TYR A 247 20.24 0.24 4.60
N PHE A 248 20.65 1.49 4.57
CA PHE A 248 20.92 2.21 3.31
C PHE A 248 22.05 1.57 2.49
N SER A 249 23.07 1.06 3.16
CA SER A 249 24.15 0.34 2.50
C SER A 249 23.69 -0.99 1.91
N LEU A 250 22.80 -1.69 2.60
CA LEU A 250 22.20 -2.93 2.12
C LEU A 250 21.27 -2.67 0.94
N GLU A 251 20.41 -1.69 1.06
CA GLU A 251 19.48 -1.27 0.01
C GLU A 251 20.24 -0.91 -1.27
N TYR A 252 21.27 -0.07 -1.16
CA TYR A 252 22.10 0.32 -2.30
C TYR A 252 22.71 -0.90 -2.99
N ARG A 253 23.33 -1.81 -2.21
CA ARG A 253 23.92 -3.04 -2.77
C ARG A 253 22.86 -3.89 -3.47
N GLN A 254 21.67 -4.00 -2.91
CA GLN A 254 20.58 -4.78 -3.47
C GLN A 254 20.06 -4.17 -4.78
N ILE A 255 19.92 -2.85 -4.82
CA ILE A 255 19.56 -2.12 -6.05
C ILE A 255 20.61 -2.38 -7.14
N GLN A 256 21.91 -2.34 -6.82
CA GLN A 256 22.97 -2.65 -7.80
C GLN A 256 22.89 -4.09 -8.32
N LYS A 257 22.46 -5.05 -7.49
CA LYS A 257 22.21 -6.44 -7.94
C LYS A 257 21.08 -6.50 -8.96
N TRP A 258 19.99 -5.76 -8.74
CA TRP A 258 18.91 -5.65 -9.71
C TRP A 258 19.36 -5.02 -11.02
N LEU A 259 20.04 -3.88 -10.97
CA LEU A 259 20.48 -3.14 -12.16
C LEU A 259 21.54 -3.91 -12.98
N SER A 260 22.39 -4.68 -12.34
CA SER A 260 23.38 -5.54 -13.03
C SER A 260 22.83 -6.91 -13.45
N GLY A 261 21.64 -7.25 -12.97
CA GLY A 261 21.03 -8.56 -13.11
C GLY A 261 21.73 -9.68 -12.34
N SER A 262 22.61 -9.35 -11.39
CA SER A 262 23.24 -10.36 -10.53
C SER A 262 22.28 -10.93 -9.49
N ILE A 263 21.12 -10.31 -9.30
CA ILE A 263 20.04 -10.79 -8.43
C ILE A 263 19.62 -12.24 -8.76
N LEU A 264 19.71 -12.66 -10.01
CA LEU A 264 19.36 -14.02 -10.42
C LEU A 264 20.24 -15.10 -9.79
N ARG A 265 21.46 -14.74 -9.33
CA ARG A 265 22.38 -15.68 -8.67
C ARG A 265 22.02 -15.94 -7.22
N ASP A 266 21.31 -15.02 -6.60
CA ASP A 266 20.92 -15.11 -5.19
C ASP A 266 19.61 -15.91 -5.00
N ASN A 267 18.93 -16.24 -6.09
CA ASN A 267 17.64 -16.95 -6.09
C ASN A 267 17.76 -18.45 -6.45
N ILE A 268 18.99 -19.01 -6.48
CA ILE A 268 19.22 -20.44 -6.77
C ILE A 268 19.45 -21.21 -5.48
#